data_4c246e65c375f2d035dd2b5e635448d5
#
_entry.id   4c246e65c375f2d035dd2b5e635448d5
#
_cell.length_a   1.000
_cell.length_b   1.000
_cell.length_c   1.000
_cell.angle_alpha   90.00
_cell.angle_beta   90.00
_cell.angle_gamma   90.00
#
_symmetry.space_group_name_H-M   'P 1'
#
loop_
_entity.id
_entity.type
_entity.pdbx_description
1 polymer ?
#
loop_
_entity_poly.entity_id
_entity_poly.type
_entity_poly.pdbx_seq_one_letter_code
_entity_poly.pdbx_strand_id
1 'polypeptide(L)' 'LVGLPTLTWLRAFEAAARTSSFSAAALELRLTPGAISYQIRALEAHLGFALFERLPRGVKLTPM' A
#
# COMPACT_ATOMS: atom_id res chain seq x y z
N LEU A 1 -0.86 -3.58 19.09
CA LEU A 1 0.46 -4.10 19.39
C LEU A 1 1.51 -3.12 18.91
N VAL A 2 2.30 -2.64 19.87
CA VAL A 2 3.31 -1.64 19.56
C VAL A 2 4.42 -2.29 18.75
N GLY A 3 4.83 -1.62 17.68
CA GLY A 3 5.95 -2.07 16.87
C GLY A 3 5.61 -3.04 15.76
N LEU A 4 4.34 -3.46 15.66
CA LEU A 4 3.93 -4.37 14.60
C LEU A 4 3.03 -3.66 13.59
N PRO A 5 3.18 -3.94 12.28
CA PRO A 5 2.26 -3.40 11.29
C PRO A 5 0.85 -3.90 11.56
N THR A 6 -0.15 -3.10 11.29
CA THR A 6 -1.52 -3.57 11.41
C THR A 6 -1.86 -4.48 10.24
N LEU A 7 -2.81 -5.38 10.47
CA LEU A 7 -3.30 -6.24 9.40
C LEU A 7 -3.87 -5.41 8.24
N THR A 8 -4.53 -4.29 8.54
CA THR A 8 -5.09 -3.41 7.54
C THR A 8 -4.01 -2.90 6.59
N TRP A 9 -2.86 -2.48 7.11
CA TRP A 9 -1.75 -2.00 6.28
C TRP A 9 -1.23 -3.11 5.38
N LEU A 10 -1.09 -4.32 5.92
CA LEU A 10 -0.57 -5.46 5.16
C LEU A 10 -1.54 -5.88 4.06
N ARG A 11 -2.84 -5.82 4.31
CA ARG A 11 -3.85 -6.13 3.30
C ARG A 11 -3.80 -5.11 2.16
N ALA A 12 -3.67 -3.83 2.49
CA ALA A 12 -3.53 -2.78 1.48
C ALA A 12 -2.27 -3.01 0.64
N PHE A 13 -1.17 -3.35 1.29
CA PHE A 13 0.08 -3.63 0.59
C PHE A 13 -0.05 -4.82 -0.37
N GLU A 14 -0.62 -5.91 0.11
CA GLU A 14 -0.77 -7.11 -0.72
C GLU A 14 -1.62 -6.84 -1.96
N ALA A 15 -2.76 -6.19 -1.77
CA ALA A 15 -3.65 -5.88 -2.90
C ALA A 15 -3.00 -4.91 -3.88
N ALA A 16 -2.31 -3.89 -3.39
CA ALA A 16 -1.63 -2.93 -4.25
C ALA A 16 -0.47 -3.55 -5.00
N ALA A 17 0.28 -4.44 -4.36
CA ALA A 17 1.40 -5.12 -5.00
C ALA A 17 0.91 -6.07 -6.09
N ARG A 18 -0.13 -6.82 -5.80
CA ARG A 18 -0.66 -7.82 -6.73
C ARG A 18 -1.31 -7.16 -7.95
N THR A 19 -2.01 -6.06 -7.75
CA THR A 19 -2.73 -5.38 -8.84
C THR A 19 -1.90 -4.30 -9.52
N SER A 20 -0.80 -3.88 -8.91
CA SER A 20 0.00 -2.74 -9.37
C SER A 20 -0.82 -1.45 -9.48
N SER A 21 -1.85 -1.32 -8.67
CA SER A 21 -2.76 -0.17 -8.73
C SER A 21 -3.42 0.07 -7.39
N PHE A 22 -3.30 1.30 -6.88
CA PHE A 22 -4.00 1.68 -5.66
C PHE A 22 -5.52 1.72 -5.89
N SER A 23 -5.94 2.12 -7.09
CA SER A 23 -7.37 2.15 -7.42
C SER A 23 -7.96 0.75 -7.44
N ALA A 24 -7.27 -0.21 -8.05
CA ALA A 24 -7.74 -1.59 -8.08
C ALA A 24 -7.75 -2.20 -6.67
N ALA A 25 -6.72 -1.90 -5.88
CA ALA A 25 -6.68 -2.37 -4.49
C ALA A 25 -7.85 -1.80 -3.69
N ALA A 26 -8.18 -0.54 -3.91
CA ALA A 26 -9.29 0.10 -3.22
C ALA A 26 -10.61 -0.58 -3.55
N LEU A 27 -10.84 -0.88 -4.83
CA LEU A 27 -12.05 -1.59 -5.24
C LEU A 27 -12.14 -2.95 -4.57
N GLU A 28 -11.04 -3.68 -4.56
CA GLU A 28 -11.01 -5.01 -3.97
C GLU A 28 -11.32 -4.98 -2.47
N LEU A 29 -10.77 -4.00 -1.77
CA LEU A 29 -10.92 -3.89 -0.31
C LEU A 29 -12.10 -3.01 0.10
N ARG A 30 -12.85 -2.48 -0.86
CA ARG A 30 -14.00 -1.60 -0.62
C ARG A 30 -13.59 -0.34 0.13
N LEU A 31 -12.48 0.24 -0.29
CA LEU A 31 -11.94 1.47 0.27
C LEU A 31 -11.79 2.50 -0.83
N THR A 32 -11.42 3.73 -0.47
CA THR A 32 -11.07 4.74 -1.45
C THR A 32 -9.58 4.64 -1.77
N PRO A 33 -9.15 5.10 -2.95
CA PRO A 33 -7.70 5.14 -3.24
C PRO A 33 -6.91 5.96 -2.21
N GLY A 34 -7.52 7.02 -1.67
CA GLY A 34 -6.88 7.81 -0.62
C GLY A 34 -6.65 7.01 0.65
N ALA A 35 -7.59 6.13 1.00
CA ALA A 35 -7.44 5.27 2.17
C ALA A 35 -6.30 4.27 1.94
N ILE A 36 -6.21 3.69 0.74
CA ILE A 36 -5.11 2.78 0.40
C ILE A 36 -3.77 3.52 0.51
N SER A 37 -3.69 4.72 -0.07
CA SER A 37 -2.48 5.52 -0.03
C SER A 37 -2.05 5.81 1.41
N TYR A 38 -3.01 6.16 2.26
CA TYR A 38 -2.72 6.41 3.67
C TYR A 38 -2.15 5.18 4.36
N GLN A 39 -2.78 4.03 4.15
CA GLN A 39 -2.36 2.80 4.80
C GLN A 39 -0.98 2.35 4.32
N ILE A 40 -0.70 2.51 3.03
CA ILE A 40 0.62 2.19 2.49
C ILE A 40 1.68 3.12 3.08
N ARG A 41 1.38 4.42 3.17
CA ARG A 41 2.33 5.37 3.78
C ARG A 41 2.58 5.06 5.25
N ALA A 42 1.55 4.62 5.98
CA ALA A 42 1.73 4.24 7.37
C ALA A 42 2.66 3.04 7.49
N LEU A 43 2.51 2.06 6.62
CA LEU A 43 3.38 0.90 6.59
C LEU A 43 4.81 1.31 6.22
N GLU A 44 4.97 2.15 5.20
CA GLU A 44 6.29 2.64 4.81
C GLU A 44 6.98 3.38 5.95
N ALA A 45 6.23 4.21 6.67
CA ALA A 45 6.78 4.94 7.81
C ALA A 45 7.20 3.98 8.92
N HIS A 46 6.44 2.93 9.13
CA HIS A 46 6.78 1.91 10.12
C HIS A 46 8.06 1.18 9.75
N LEU A 47 8.23 0.86 8.45
CA LEU A 47 9.39 0.12 7.97
C LEU A 47 10.62 1.00 7.76
N GLY A 48 10.42 2.29 7.51
CA GLY A 48 11.51 3.23 7.31
C GLY A 48 11.98 3.35 5.87
N PHE A 49 11.23 2.82 4.90
CA PHE A 49 11.58 2.95 3.48
C PHE A 49 10.32 2.85 2.63
N ALA A 50 10.41 3.35 1.39
CA ALA A 50 9.30 3.32 0.46
C ALA A 50 9.15 1.93 -0.14
N LEU A 51 7.91 1.45 -0.22
CA LEU A 51 7.60 0.16 -0.82
C LEU A 51 7.19 0.28 -2.28
N PHE A 52 6.62 1.43 -2.67
CA PHE A 52 6.12 1.64 -4.02
C PHE A 52 6.70 2.87 -4.66
N GLU A 53 6.93 2.76 -5.96
CA GLU A 53 7.27 3.88 -6.81
C GLU A 53 6.02 4.24 -7.62
N ARG A 54 5.67 5.53 -7.63
CA ARG A 54 4.51 6.01 -8.37
C ARG A 54 4.84 6.13 -9.85
N LEU A 55 3.95 5.61 -10.68
CA LEU A 55 4.08 5.67 -12.14
C LEU A 55 2.92 6.49 -12.71
N PRO A 56 3.01 6.96 -13.96
CA PRO A 56 1.88 7.63 -14.59
C PRO A 56 0.62 6.78 -14.59
N ARG A 57 0.77 5.45 -14.63
CA ARG A 57 -0.35 4.51 -14.56
C ARG A 57 -0.04 3.46 -13.51
N GLY A 58 -0.54 3.69 -12.31
CA GLY A 58 -0.40 2.72 -11.25
C GLY A 58 0.89 2.89 -10.45
N VAL A 59 1.35 1.80 -9.87
CA VAL A 59 2.51 1.79 -8.99
C VAL A 59 3.30 0.51 -9.25
N LYS A 60 4.56 0.51 -8.82
CA LYS A 60 5.36 -0.71 -8.82
C LYS A 60 6.17 -0.78 -7.54
N LEU A 61 6.58 -1.99 -7.17
CA LEU A 61 7.40 -2.18 -5.99
C LEU A 61 8.78 -1.56 -6.21
N THR A 62 9.31 -0.93 -5.15
CA THR A 62 10.68 -0.41 -5.22
C THR A 62 11.67 -1.56 -5.17
N PRO A 63 12.87 -1.40 -5.76
CA PRO A 63 13.91 -2.41 -5.61
C PRO A 63 14.33 -2.51 -4.16
N MET A 64 14.55 -3.71 -3.71
CA MET A 64 14.95 -3.97 -2.33
C MET A 64 16.42 -4.33 -2.26
#